data_f899d1d71c9f4a0568bbbb141c546822
#
_entry.id   f899d1d71c9f4a0568bbbb141c546822
#
_cell.length_a   1.000
_cell.length_b   1.000
_cell.length_c   1.000
_cell.angle_alpha   90.00
_cell.angle_beta   90.00
_cell.angle_gamma   90.00
#
_symmetry.space_group_name_H-M   'P 1'
#
loop_
_entity.id
_entity.type
_entity.pdbx_description
1 polymer ?
#
loop_
_entity_poly.entity_id
_entity_poly.type
_entity_poly.pdbx_seq_one_letter_code
_entity_poly.pdbx_strand_id
1 'polypeptide(L)'
;MPKQSKRYRSATEKVDLSQLHPLEQAMEILNQMEKVKFDETVELSVALGVDPKQTSQSVRGTVNLPHGSGRKIVVAVFTEKPDEAEAAGADIIGLEDLVAKVKDGWCDFDVAIATPEAMKQVRSVARVLGPRGLMPTPKAGTVTDDVNSAVQAVKAGRVEFKMDKTG
;
A
#
# COMPACT_ATOMS: atom_id res chain seq x y z
N MET A 1 7.13 -33.49 -7.46
CA MET A 1 6.24 -32.42 -6.98
C MET A 1 6.45 -32.24 -5.47
N PRO A 2 6.54 -31.03 -4.94
CA PRO A 2 6.66 -30.84 -3.49
C PRO A 2 5.43 -31.42 -2.79
N LYS A 3 5.66 -32.08 -1.65
CA LYS A 3 4.60 -32.73 -0.89
C LYS A 3 3.69 -31.69 -0.23
N GLN A 4 2.43 -31.63 -0.64
CA GLN A 4 1.44 -30.70 -0.07
C GLN A 4 1.22 -30.97 1.42
N SER A 5 1.02 -29.89 2.20
CA SER A 5 0.74 -30.01 3.64
C SER A 5 -0.60 -30.71 3.89
N LYS A 6 -0.78 -31.32 5.07
CA LYS A 6 -2.05 -31.95 5.45
C LYS A 6 -3.21 -30.96 5.44
N ARG A 7 -2.99 -29.73 5.96
CA ARG A 7 -3.97 -28.64 5.97
C ARG A 7 -4.41 -28.27 4.54
N TYR A 8 -3.46 -28.11 3.62
CA TYR A 8 -3.79 -27.76 2.24
C TYR A 8 -4.62 -28.83 1.55
N ARG A 9 -4.30 -30.11 1.77
CA ARG A 9 -5.10 -31.23 1.24
C ARG A 9 -6.51 -31.23 1.81
N SER A 10 -6.66 -31.08 3.13
CA SER A 10 -7.98 -30.96 3.77
C SER A 10 -8.79 -29.78 3.24
N ALA A 11 -8.14 -28.63 2.96
CA ALA A 11 -8.82 -27.48 2.36
C ALA A 11 -9.25 -27.75 0.92
N THR A 12 -8.41 -28.38 0.08
CA THR A 12 -8.73 -28.72 -1.32
C THR A 12 -9.76 -29.84 -1.46
N GLU A 13 -9.93 -30.70 -0.48
CA GLU A 13 -11.01 -31.69 -0.45
C GLU A 13 -12.39 -31.07 -0.23
N LYS A 14 -12.44 -29.90 0.45
CA LYS A 14 -13.68 -29.18 0.75
C LYS A 14 -14.11 -28.21 -0.35
N VAL A 15 -13.20 -27.84 -1.23
CA VAL A 15 -13.43 -26.80 -2.25
C VAL A 15 -12.98 -27.29 -3.60
N ASP A 16 -13.87 -27.26 -4.58
CA ASP A 16 -13.51 -27.50 -5.98
C ASP A 16 -12.85 -26.23 -6.56
N LEU A 17 -11.53 -26.27 -6.69
CA LEU A 17 -10.73 -25.17 -7.24
C LEU A 17 -10.94 -24.93 -8.73
N SER A 18 -11.66 -25.81 -9.43
CA SER A 18 -12.00 -25.64 -10.85
C SER A 18 -13.27 -24.82 -11.07
N GLN A 19 -14.06 -24.61 -10.03
CA GLN A 19 -15.29 -23.83 -10.11
C GLN A 19 -15.06 -22.36 -9.84
N LEU A 20 -15.81 -21.52 -10.55
CA LEU A 20 -15.85 -20.07 -10.29
C LEU A 20 -16.90 -19.79 -9.20
N HIS A 21 -16.48 -19.18 -8.13
CA HIS A 21 -17.34 -18.80 -7.03
C HIS A 21 -17.63 -17.29 -7.05
N PRO A 22 -18.88 -16.85 -6.80
CA PRO A 22 -19.16 -15.45 -6.48
C PRO A 22 -18.36 -15.00 -5.25
N LEU A 23 -18.06 -13.69 -5.16
CA LEU A 23 -17.20 -13.14 -4.10
C LEU A 23 -17.71 -13.50 -2.69
N GLU A 24 -19.02 -13.41 -2.45
CA GLU A 24 -19.64 -13.74 -1.17
C GLU A 24 -19.39 -15.20 -0.78
N GLN A 25 -19.61 -16.14 -1.70
CA GLN A 25 -19.35 -17.56 -1.47
C GLN A 25 -17.87 -17.85 -1.27
N ALA A 26 -16.99 -17.17 -2.02
CA ALA A 26 -15.55 -17.32 -1.85
C ALA A 26 -15.11 -16.89 -0.43
N MET A 27 -15.68 -15.82 0.11
CA MET A 27 -15.42 -15.35 1.47
C MET A 27 -15.95 -16.33 2.52
N GLU A 28 -17.13 -16.92 2.32
CA GLU A 28 -17.67 -17.96 3.21
C GLU A 28 -16.78 -19.21 3.22
N ILE A 29 -16.31 -19.65 2.06
CA ILE A 29 -15.39 -20.78 1.92
C ILE A 29 -14.09 -20.51 2.67
N LEU A 30 -13.49 -19.33 2.50
CA LEU A 30 -12.28 -18.93 3.23
C LEU A 30 -12.47 -18.96 4.75
N ASN A 31 -13.64 -18.50 5.22
CA ASN A 31 -13.95 -18.52 6.65
C ASN A 31 -14.15 -19.94 7.23
N GLN A 32 -14.53 -20.90 6.39
CA GLN A 32 -14.71 -22.32 6.78
C GLN A 32 -13.40 -23.14 6.70
N MET A 33 -12.34 -22.59 6.14
CA MET A 33 -11.04 -23.25 6.10
C MET A 33 -10.39 -23.32 7.47
N GLU A 34 -9.55 -24.34 7.68
CA GLU A 34 -8.80 -24.49 8.93
C GLU A 34 -7.85 -23.29 9.13
N LYS A 35 -8.08 -22.55 10.21
CA LYS A 35 -7.25 -21.40 10.58
C LYS A 35 -5.89 -21.85 11.13
N VAL A 36 -4.88 -21.05 10.92
CA VAL A 36 -3.56 -21.19 11.53
C VAL A 36 -3.54 -20.50 12.91
N LYS A 37 -2.43 -20.66 13.63
CA LYS A 37 -2.24 -20.05 14.96
C LYS A 37 -1.69 -18.61 14.92
N PHE A 38 -1.62 -18.01 13.73
CA PHE A 38 -1.15 -16.64 13.51
C PHE A 38 -2.16 -15.90 12.63
N ASP A 39 -2.07 -14.56 12.57
CA ASP A 39 -2.93 -13.74 11.72
C ASP A 39 -2.57 -13.96 10.25
N GLU A 40 -3.52 -14.45 9.47
CA GLU A 40 -3.34 -14.71 8.03
C GLU A 40 -3.62 -13.44 7.23
N THR A 41 -2.82 -13.20 6.20
CA THR A 41 -3.06 -12.12 5.23
C THR A 41 -3.91 -12.65 4.08
N VAL A 42 -4.97 -11.93 3.75
CA VAL A 42 -5.79 -12.20 2.57
C VAL A 42 -5.28 -11.32 1.43
N GLU A 43 -4.89 -11.94 0.33
CA GLU A 43 -4.45 -11.26 -0.89
C GLU A 43 -5.47 -11.46 -2.00
N LEU A 44 -5.75 -10.40 -2.76
CA LEU A 44 -6.62 -10.42 -3.92
C LEU A 44 -5.81 -10.10 -5.17
N SER A 45 -5.80 -11.04 -6.12
CA SER A 45 -5.20 -10.84 -7.45
C SER A 45 -6.30 -10.75 -8.50
N VAL A 46 -6.28 -9.71 -9.32
CA VAL A 46 -7.30 -9.45 -10.34
C VAL A 46 -6.63 -9.41 -11.71
N ALA A 47 -7.07 -10.27 -12.62
CA ALA A 47 -6.68 -10.20 -14.03
C ALA A 47 -7.49 -9.11 -14.72
N LEU A 48 -6.85 -8.02 -15.13
CA LEU A 48 -7.54 -6.85 -15.70
C LEU A 48 -7.87 -7.01 -17.19
N GLY A 49 -7.19 -7.93 -17.90
CA GLY A 49 -7.37 -8.12 -19.34
C GLY A 49 -6.88 -6.93 -20.17
N VAL A 50 -5.90 -6.19 -19.67
CA VAL A 50 -5.30 -5.01 -20.32
C VAL A 50 -3.88 -5.29 -20.79
N ASP A 51 -3.41 -4.54 -21.80
CA ASP A 51 -2.03 -4.62 -22.26
C ASP A 51 -1.13 -3.71 -21.40
N PRO A 52 -0.23 -4.27 -20.55
CA PRO A 52 0.63 -3.48 -19.67
C PRO A 52 1.66 -2.61 -20.41
N LYS A 53 1.90 -2.84 -21.69
CA LYS A 53 2.80 -2.03 -22.53
C LYS A 53 2.15 -0.71 -22.96
N GLN A 54 0.83 -0.66 -22.97
CA GLN A 54 0.09 0.54 -23.36
C GLN A 54 -0.11 1.46 -22.14
N THR A 55 0.54 2.62 -22.15
CA THR A 55 0.45 3.61 -21.06
C THR A 55 -0.99 4.08 -20.81
N SER A 56 -1.82 4.12 -21.86
CA SER A 56 -3.25 4.49 -21.75
C SER A 56 -4.09 3.49 -20.97
N GLN A 57 -3.66 2.24 -20.89
CA GLN A 57 -4.35 1.16 -20.16
C GLN A 57 -3.77 0.94 -18.75
N SER A 58 -2.80 1.75 -18.35
CA SER A 58 -2.18 1.63 -17.02
C SER A 58 -3.18 1.99 -15.92
N VAL A 59 -3.48 1.02 -15.06
CA VAL A 59 -4.37 1.19 -13.91
C VAL A 59 -3.54 1.50 -12.66
N ARG A 60 -3.84 2.65 -12.05
CA ARG A 60 -3.27 3.08 -10.77
C ARG A 60 -4.26 4.02 -10.08
N GLY A 61 -4.46 3.85 -8.81
CA GLY A 61 -5.38 4.69 -8.05
C GLY A 61 -5.24 4.50 -6.55
N THR A 62 -6.17 5.05 -5.82
CA THR A 62 -6.29 4.89 -4.37
C THR A 62 -7.72 4.52 -4.01
N VAL A 63 -7.89 3.77 -2.95
CA VAL A 63 -9.19 3.40 -2.39
C VAL A 63 -9.14 3.58 -0.87
N ASN A 64 -10.22 4.06 -0.29
CA ASN A 64 -10.39 4.14 1.15
C ASN A 64 -11.08 2.86 1.63
N LEU A 65 -10.40 2.11 2.52
CA LEU A 65 -10.99 0.92 3.11
C LEU A 65 -11.97 1.32 4.20
N PRO A 66 -13.20 0.78 4.23
CA PRO A 66 -14.25 1.19 5.17
C PRO A 66 -13.89 0.89 6.64
N HIS A 67 -13.05 -0.11 6.88
CA HIS A 67 -12.62 -0.52 8.22
C HIS A 67 -11.12 -0.30 8.47
N GLY A 68 -10.46 0.49 7.61
CA GLY A 68 -9.02 0.72 7.68
C GLY A 68 -8.19 -0.48 7.22
N SER A 69 -6.86 -0.38 7.35
CA SER A 69 -5.92 -1.43 6.95
C SER A 69 -5.68 -2.49 8.05
N GLY A 70 -6.25 -2.30 9.25
CA GLY A 70 -6.07 -3.21 10.39
C GLY A 70 -4.70 -3.13 11.07
N ARG A 71 -3.76 -2.33 10.56
CA ARG A 71 -2.44 -2.13 11.16
C ARG A 71 -2.11 -0.65 11.35
N LYS A 72 -1.23 -0.35 12.29
CA LYS A 72 -0.73 1.00 12.50
C LYS A 72 0.22 1.36 11.35
N ILE A 73 -0.13 2.38 10.57
CA ILE A 73 0.66 2.91 9.47
C ILE A 73 1.55 4.04 9.99
N VAL A 74 2.85 3.96 9.73
CA VAL A 74 3.81 5.01 10.04
C VAL A 74 3.90 5.96 8.85
N VAL A 75 3.53 7.23 9.08
CA VAL A 75 3.47 8.27 8.05
C VAL A 75 4.64 9.23 8.21
N ALA A 76 5.46 9.34 7.17
CA ALA A 76 6.52 10.33 7.06
C ALA A 76 6.07 11.51 6.19
N VAL A 77 6.24 12.73 6.69
CA VAL A 77 5.87 13.96 5.99
C VAL A 77 7.10 14.81 5.69
N PHE A 78 7.32 15.06 4.41
CA PHE A 78 8.36 15.96 3.92
C PHE A 78 7.76 17.34 3.70
N THR A 79 8.05 18.27 4.61
CA THR A 79 7.50 19.62 4.56
C THR A 79 8.45 20.64 5.18
N GLU A 80 8.37 21.87 4.73
CA GLU A 80 9.05 23.01 5.36
C GLU A 80 8.26 23.57 6.56
N LYS A 81 6.99 23.15 6.73
CA LYS A 81 6.09 23.56 7.80
C LYS A 81 5.77 22.39 8.74
N PRO A 82 6.63 22.15 9.74
CA PRO A 82 6.43 21.01 10.65
C PRO A 82 5.14 21.11 11.47
N ASP A 83 4.72 22.31 11.88
CA ASP A 83 3.57 22.51 12.76
C ASP A 83 2.27 21.95 12.17
N GLU A 84 2.05 22.11 10.86
CA GLU A 84 0.87 21.59 10.16
C GLU A 84 0.87 20.05 10.13
N ALA A 85 2.05 19.43 9.97
CA ALA A 85 2.20 17.99 9.95
C ALA A 85 2.08 17.36 11.34
N GLU A 86 2.54 18.05 12.39
CA GLU A 86 2.34 17.63 13.79
C GLU A 86 0.87 17.68 14.17
N ALA A 87 0.17 18.76 13.83
CA ALA A 87 -1.27 18.91 14.07
C ALA A 87 -2.08 17.82 13.35
N ALA A 88 -1.63 17.38 12.17
CA ALA A 88 -2.21 16.26 11.42
C ALA A 88 -1.95 14.89 12.05
N GLY A 89 -1.01 14.80 12.98
CA GLY A 89 -0.62 13.56 13.64
C GLY A 89 0.35 12.70 12.83
N ALA A 90 1.21 13.30 12.00
CA ALA A 90 2.28 12.59 11.32
C ALA A 90 3.26 11.97 12.35
N ASP A 91 3.81 10.80 12.03
CA ASP A 91 4.71 10.09 12.96
C ASP A 91 6.16 10.56 12.78
N ILE A 92 6.54 10.96 11.58
CA ILE A 92 7.88 11.42 11.23
C ILE A 92 7.75 12.68 10.36
N ILE A 93 8.43 13.75 10.77
CA ILE A 93 8.31 15.04 10.11
C ILE A 93 9.71 15.62 9.89
N GLY A 94 9.93 16.20 8.73
CA GLY A 94 11.19 16.86 8.39
C GLY A 94 11.36 17.09 6.91
N LEU A 95 12.46 17.70 6.53
CA LEU A 95 12.80 17.87 5.12
C LEU A 95 14.25 17.49 4.87
N GLU A 96 15.22 18.34 5.14
CA GLU A 96 16.64 18.11 4.85
C GLU A 96 17.21 16.95 5.66
N ASP A 97 16.94 16.91 6.95
CA ASP A 97 17.37 15.84 7.85
C ASP A 97 16.77 14.49 7.45
N LEU A 98 15.49 14.49 7.06
CA LEU A 98 14.80 13.29 6.65
C LEU A 98 15.31 12.80 5.28
N VAL A 99 15.55 13.70 4.35
CA VAL A 99 16.17 13.39 3.05
C VAL A 99 17.58 12.82 3.24
N ALA A 100 18.38 13.35 4.18
CA ALA A 100 19.70 12.82 4.49
C ALA A 100 19.62 11.38 5.02
N LYS A 101 18.74 11.12 6.00
CA LYS A 101 18.51 9.76 6.54
C LYS A 101 18.09 8.76 5.46
N VAL A 102 17.19 9.18 4.55
CA VAL A 102 16.75 8.34 3.44
C VAL A 102 17.88 8.08 2.44
N LYS A 103 18.77 9.03 2.19
CA LYS A 103 19.99 8.80 1.38
C LYS A 103 20.89 7.72 1.95
N ASP A 104 20.98 7.66 3.28
CA ASP A 104 21.76 6.64 4.01
C ASP A 104 21.04 5.28 4.06
N GLY A 105 19.86 5.18 3.43
CA GLY A 105 19.09 3.93 3.28
C GLY A 105 18.01 3.69 4.32
N TRP A 106 17.83 4.62 5.27
CA TRP A 106 16.75 4.52 6.26
C TRP A 106 15.39 4.77 5.63
N CYS A 107 14.43 3.88 5.85
CA CYS A 107 13.05 3.93 5.32
C CYS A 107 12.05 3.25 6.26
N ASP A 108 12.13 3.55 7.56
CA ASP A 108 11.26 2.94 8.59
C ASP A 108 9.91 3.66 8.67
N PHE A 109 9.24 3.76 7.52
CA PHE A 109 7.89 4.29 7.37
C PHE A 109 7.15 3.56 6.27
N ASP A 110 5.82 3.56 6.35
CA ASP A 110 4.95 2.86 5.39
C ASP A 110 4.49 3.77 4.25
N VAL A 111 4.27 5.05 4.52
CA VAL A 111 3.79 6.04 3.54
C VAL A 111 4.56 7.34 3.67
N ALA A 112 4.96 7.91 2.54
CA ALA A 112 5.56 9.24 2.47
C ALA A 112 4.58 10.23 1.84
N ILE A 113 4.39 11.36 2.51
CA ILE A 113 3.63 12.51 2.02
C ILE A 113 4.61 13.67 1.83
N ALA A 114 4.44 14.47 0.80
CA ALA A 114 5.29 15.62 0.55
C ALA A 114 4.47 16.82 0.03
N THR A 115 4.87 18.02 0.43
CA THR A 115 4.38 19.23 -0.24
C THR A 115 5.01 19.37 -1.62
N PRO A 116 4.35 20.04 -2.58
CA PRO A 116 4.92 20.28 -3.91
C PRO A 116 6.29 20.96 -3.89
N GLU A 117 6.53 21.81 -2.91
CA GLU A 117 7.81 22.50 -2.71
C GLU A 117 8.89 21.52 -2.23
N ALA A 118 8.58 20.71 -1.22
CA ALA A 118 9.48 19.69 -0.69
C ALA A 118 9.85 18.61 -1.73
N MET A 119 8.99 18.38 -2.71
CA MET A 119 9.25 17.40 -3.79
C MET A 119 10.53 17.70 -4.58
N LYS A 120 11.01 18.95 -4.62
CA LYS A 120 12.28 19.28 -5.28
C LYS A 120 13.45 18.57 -4.60
N GLN A 121 13.43 18.50 -3.27
CA GLN A 121 14.46 17.83 -2.47
C GLN A 121 14.24 16.30 -2.43
N VAL A 122 12.99 15.85 -2.29
CA VAL A 122 12.61 14.42 -2.22
C VAL A 122 12.99 13.69 -3.52
N ARG A 123 13.00 14.35 -4.68
CA ARG A 123 13.47 13.75 -5.94
C ARG A 123 14.91 13.26 -5.87
N SER A 124 15.76 13.86 -5.03
CA SER A 124 17.16 13.44 -4.87
C SER A 124 17.27 12.01 -4.30
N VAL A 125 16.26 11.56 -3.56
CA VAL A 125 16.17 10.22 -2.94
C VAL A 125 15.25 9.25 -3.71
N ALA A 126 14.78 9.62 -4.89
CA ALA A 126 13.90 8.81 -5.70
C ALA A 126 14.45 7.41 -6.02
N ARG A 127 15.79 7.28 -6.11
CA ARG A 127 16.46 5.98 -6.33
C ARG A 127 16.30 5.02 -5.15
N VAL A 128 16.10 5.54 -3.94
CA VAL A 128 15.89 4.74 -2.72
C VAL A 128 14.41 4.47 -2.52
N LEU A 129 13.56 5.50 -2.61
CA LEU A 129 12.13 5.41 -2.37
C LEU A 129 11.36 4.72 -3.50
N GLY A 130 11.79 4.92 -4.76
CA GLY A 130 11.08 4.40 -5.94
C GLY A 130 10.94 2.88 -5.97
N PRO A 131 12.03 2.09 -5.87
CA PRO A 131 11.96 0.63 -5.85
C PRO A 131 11.15 0.06 -4.69
N ARG A 132 11.09 0.79 -3.56
CA ARG A 132 10.32 0.40 -2.37
C ARG A 132 8.86 0.80 -2.42
N GLY A 133 8.43 1.53 -3.46
CA GLY A 133 7.06 2.03 -3.58
C GLY A 133 6.71 3.19 -2.64
N LEU A 134 7.71 3.78 -1.97
CA LEU A 134 7.53 4.85 -0.97
C LEU A 134 7.60 6.27 -1.56
N MET A 135 7.76 6.40 -2.87
CA MET A 135 7.89 7.70 -3.51
C MET A 135 6.55 8.44 -3.55
N PRO A 136 6.44 9.66 -2.97
CA PRO A 136 5.23 10.45 -3.06
C PRO A 136 4.84 10.76 -4.50
N THR A 137 3.55 10.65 -4.83
CA THR A 137 3.05 10.94 -6.17
C THR A 137 1.72 11.69 -6.14
N PRO A 138 1.50 12.65 -7.05
CA PRO A 138 0.22 13.36 -7.14
C PRO A 138 -0.96 12.42 -7.43
N LYS A 139 -0.73 11.36 -8.22
CA LYS A 139 -1.77 10.35 -8.56
C LYS A 139 -2.26 9.56 -7.35
N ALA A 140 -1.40 9.33 -6.35
CA ALA A 140 -1.76 8.70 -5.09
C ALA A 140 -2.30 9.71 -4.05
N GLY A 141 -2.33 11.01 -4.38
CA GLY A 141 -2.72 12.06 -3.46
C GLY A 141 -1.75 12.24 -2.27
N THR A 142 -0.50 11.76 -2.43
CA THR A 142 0.57 11.90 -1.43
C THR A 142 1.49 13.09 -1.70
N VAL A 143 1.23 13.84 -2.78
CA VAL A 143 1.81 15.16 -3.03
C VAL A 143 0.68 16.18 -3.00
N THR A 144 0.61 16.95 -1.93
CA THR A 144 -0.48 17.91 -1.68
C THR A 144 -0.02 19.02 -0.74
N ASP A 145 -0.66 20.18 -0.88
CA ASP A 145 -0.50 21.29 0.07
C ASP A 145 -1.32 21.06 1.35
N ASP A 146 -2.45 20.32 1.25
CA ASP A 146 -3.26 19.92 2.40
C ASP A 146 -2.71 18.62 3.03
N VAL A 147 -1.66 18.81 3.83
CA VAL A 147 -1.00 17.71 4.55
C VAL A 147 -1.94 17.06 5.56
N ASN A 148 -2.80 17.84 6.22
CA ASN A 148 -3.69 17.35 7.26
C ASN A 148 -4.68 16.33 6.70
N SER A 149 -5.39 16.68 5.63
CA SER A 149 -6.33 15.77 4.97
C SER A 149 -5.65 14.50 4.44
N ALA A 150 -4.42 14.63 3.89
CA ALA A 150 -3.68 13.50 3.39
C ALA A 150 -3.26 12.53 4.49
N VAL A 151 -2.72 13.03 5.62
CA VAL A 151 -2.33 12.19 6.77
C VAL A 151 -3.54 11.47 7.35
N GLN A 152 -4.64 12.20 7.55
CA GLN A 152 -5.88 11.61 8.07
C GLN A 152 -6.44 10.52 7.14
N ALA A 153 -6.45 10.76 5.83
CA ALA A 153 -6.92 9.77 4.86
C ALA A 153 -6.07 8.50 4.87
N VAL A 154 -4.74 8.63 4.96
CA VAL A 154 -3.83 7.47 5.06
C VAL A 154 -4.05 6.71 6.36
N LYS A 155 -4.19 7.39 7.50
CA LYS A 155 -4.47 6.77 8.80
C LYS A 155 -5.86 6.15 8.88
N ALA A 156 -6.83 6.70 8.14
CA ALA A 156 -8.18 6.13 8.01
C ALA A 156 -8.23 4.86 7.14
N GLY A 157 -7.12 4.48 6.48
CA GLY A 157 -7.05 3.26 5.68
C GLY A 157 -7.07 3.48 4.18
N ARG A 158 -6.63 4.64 3.71
CA ARG A 158 -6.39 4.86 2.29
C ARG A 158 -5.21 4.02 1.83
N VAL A 159 -5.44 3.16 0.83
CA VAL A 159 -4.41 2.32 0.22
C VAL A 159 -4.26 2.65 -1.27
N GLU A 160 -3.03 2.57 -1.75
CA GLU A 160 -2.72 2.71 -3.17
C GLU A 160 -2.74 1.34 -3.84
N PHE A 161 -3.31 1.27 -5.02
CA PHE A 161 -3.20 0.10 -5.90
C PHE A 161 -2.58 0.49 -7.23
N LYS A 162 -1.81 -0.43 -7.78
CA LYS A 162 -1.12 -0.26 -9.05
C LYS A 162 -1.09 -1.59 -9.78
N MET A 163 -1.39 -1.56 -11.08
CA MET A 163 -1.21 -2.70 -11.97
C MET A 163 0.26 -3.12 -12.03
N ASP A 164 0.52 -4.41 -12.01
CA ASP A 164 1.85 -4.97 -12.20
C ASP A 164 2.24 -5.05 -13.70
N LYS A 165 3.34 -5.75 -14.00
CA LYS A 165 3.85 -5.89 -15.37
C LYS A 165 3.11 -6.95 -16.19
N THR A 166 2.22 -7.71 -15.56
CA THR A 166 1.48 -8.82 -16.19
C THR A 166 0.04 -8.44 -16.55
N GLY A 167 -0.49 -7.36 -15.98
CA GLY A 167 -1.87 -6.87 -16.25
C GLY A 167 -2.90 -7.54 -15.38
#